data_4f552e0ba0d2f0520a95c4f3b7ab8b4a
#
_entry.id   4f552e0ba0d2f0520a95c4f3b7ab8b4a
#
_cell.length_a   1.000
_cell.length_b   1.000
_cell.length_c   1.000
_cell.angle_alpha   90.00
_cell.angle_beta   90.00
_cell.angle_gamma   90.00
#
_symmetry.space_group_name_H-M   'P 1'
#
loop_
_entity.id
_entity.type
_entity.pdbx_description
1 polymer ?
#
loop_
_entity_poly.entity_id
_entity_poly.type
_entity_poly.pdbx_seq_one_letter_code
_entity_poly.pdbx_strand_id
1 'polypeptide(L)'
;MSNSIQPYINLGWHTVPLQGKLERNEDGTKTIPRFESSWRENYQETKNVKDSPLGGTITGKVSGIIAIDCDNEATWQLFRSLDTYNEFVFISKGKGKEAGTLIYKYTEELPQNFTIHEDGMDLDFYTNHGFVYLPTKANKSKVTLKADPLPEIPEIPATTLALLLRLYKSTKQITVDESSTQNTNLFTANFLAPLVEQFVRGRGDYMPGLFRIITPKRFRQQAQYVDSAHLHPDNVPEGDGSTYLSSVSAILAADLSVSQELYTEAMVYINDLFESPMAQDRLDSTILNPMINKKATA
;
A
#
# COMPACT_ATOMS: atom_id res chain seq x y z
N MET A 1 -20.41 -14.99 -6.31
CA MET A 1 -19.30 -15.80 -5.74
C MET A 1 -19.44 -17.24 -6.21
N SER A 2 -18.35 -17.86 -6.62
CA SER A 2 -18.28 -19.26 -6.99
C SER A 2 -18.58 -20.19 -5.81
N ASN A 3 -19.09 -21.41 -6.12
CA ASN A 3 -19.26 -22.44 -5.11
C ASN A 3 -17.93 -23.11 -4.70
N SER A 4 -16.87 -22.92 -5.50
CA SER A 4 -15.59 -23.59 -5.37
C SER A 4 -14.44 -22.76 -5.97
N ILE A 5 -13.21 -23.25 -5.86
CA ILE A 5 -12.01 -22.65 -6.44
C ILE A 5 -11.83 -22.93 -7.94
N GLN A 6 -12.74 -23.67 -8.57
CA GLN A 6 -12.64 -24.04 -9.99
C GLN A 6 -12.41 -22.87 -10.95
N PRO A 7 -13.04 -21.69 -10.79
CA PRO A 7 -12.79 -20.55 -11.67
C PRO A 7 -11.31 -20.10 -11.69
N TYR A 8 -10.62 -20.20 -10.55
CA TYR A 8 -9.21 -19.83 -10.43
C TYR A 8 -8.29 -20.92 -11.02
N ILE A 9 -8.67 -22.21 -10.89
CA ILE A 9 -8.00 -23.30 -11.59
C ILE A 9 -8.07 -23.07 -13.11
N ASN A 10 -9.22 -22.65 -13.62
CA ASN A 10 -9.43 -22.38 -15.04
C ASN A 10 -8.56 -21.18 -15.54
N LEU A 11 -8.20 -20.24 -14.67
CA LEU A 11 -7.22 -19.19 -14.96
C LEU A 11 -5.77 -19.71 -14.98
N GLY A 12 -5.56 -20.98 -14.68
CA GLY A 12 -4.24 -21.59 -14.62
C GLY A 12 -3.48 -21.31 -13.32
N TRP A 13 -4.15 -20.88 -12.26
CA TRP A 13 -3.50 -20.64 -10.97
C TRP A 13 -3.15 -21.94 -10.25
N HIS A 14 -2.06 -21.90 -9.50
CA HIS A 14 -1.70 -22.98 -8.60
C HIS A 14 -2.52 -22.84 -7.32
N THR A 15 -3.59 -23.59 -7.22
CA THR A 15 -4.52 -23.56 -6.09
C THR A 15 -4.21 -24.64 -5.07
N VAL A 16 -4.50 -24.33 -3.80
CA VAL A 16 -4.36 -25.26 -2.68
C VAL A 16 -5.72 -25.46 -2.03
N PRO A 17 -6.29 -26.67 -2.09
CA PRO A 17 -7.52 -27.01 -1.38
C PRO A 17 -7.33 -26.89 0.14
N LEU A 18 -8.38 -26.45 0.83
CA LEU A 18 -8.41 -26.33 2.27
C LEU A 18 -9.61 -27.08 2.83
N GLN A 19 -9.44 -27.64 4.02
CA GLN A 19 -10.51 -28.29 4.78
C GLN A 19 -11.00 -27.40 5.91
N GLY A 20 -12.30 -27.46 6.19
CA GLY A 20 -12.93 -26.70 7.28
C GLY A 20 -13.62 -25.44 6.79
N LYS A 21 -13.65 -24.42 7.62
CA LYS A 21 -14.30 -23.13 7.34
C LYS A 21 -13.34 -22.00 7.60
N LEU A 22 -13.46 -20.95 6.82
CA LEU A 22 -12.78 -19.67 7.09
C LEU A 22 -13.86 -18.68 7.51
N GLU A 23 -14.06 -18.56 8.79
CA GLU A 23 -15.05 -17.67 9.42
C GLU A 23 -14.35 -16.80 10.46
N ARG A 24 -14.89 -15.63 10.69
CA ARG A 24 -14.48 -14.79 11.82
C ARG A 24 -15.44 -15.04 12.97
N ASN A 25 -14.92 -15.40 14.13
CA ASN A 25 -15.68 -15.59 15.35
C ASN A 25 -16.25 -14.25 15.87
N GLU A 26 -17.18 -14.31 16.80
CA GLU A 26 -17.78 -13.11 17.44
C GLU A 26 -16.74 -12.24 18.17
N ASP A 27 -15.71 -12.88 18.73
CA ASP A 27 -14.58 -12.20 19.39
C ASP A 27 -13.56 -11.58 18.41
N GLY A 28 -13.78 -11.73 17.09
CA GLY A 28 -12.92 -11.22 16.04
C GLY A 28 -11.79 -12.16 15.64
N THR A 29 -11.60 -13.29 16.31
CA THR A 29 -10.61 -14.31 15.92
C THR A 29 -11.03 -15.00 14.63
N LYS A 30 -10.04 -15.45 13.84
CA LYS A 30 -10.28 -16.20 12.59
C LYS A 30 -10.19 -17.69 12.87
N THR A 31 -11.21 -18.46 12.44
CA THR A 31 -11.06 -19.91 12.32
C THR A 31 -10.14 -20.19 11.13
N ILE A 32 -8.98 -20.80 11.39
CA ILE A 32 -8.00 -21.11 10.35
C ILE A 32 -8.32 -22.50 9.78
N PRO A 33 -8.61 -22.61 8.46
CA PRO A 33 -8.82 -23.91 7.83
C PRO A 33 -7.51 -24.70 7.80
N ARG A 34 -7.65 -26.03 7.77
CA ARG A 34 -6.50 -26.92 7.67
C ARG A 34 -6.09 -27.14 6.21
N PHE A 35 -4.80 -27.16 5.96
CA PHE A 35 -4.27 -27.62 4.70
C PHE A 35 -4.40 -29.14 4.61
N GLU A 36 -4.77 -29.66 3.45
CA GLU A 36 -4.80 -31.12 3.19
C GLU A 36 -3.38 -31.71 3.21
N SER A 37 -2.37 -30.90 2.91
CA SER A 37 -0.96 -31.27 2.93
C SER A 37 -0.10 -30.04 3.24
N SER A 38 1.17 -30.23 3.54
CA SER A 38 2.11 -29.12 3.65
C SER A 38 2.24 -28.41 2.29
N TRP A 39 1.49 -27.32 2.11
CA TRP A 39 1.49 -26.57 0.85
C TRP A 39 2.88 -26.00 0.53
N ARG A 40 3.70 -25.72 1.56
CA ARG A 40 5.08 -25.22 1.38
C ARG A 40 6.01 -26.25 0.80
N GLU A 41 5.79 -27.52 1.06
CA GLU A 41 6.59 -28.62 0.52
C GLU A 41 6.12 -29.04 -0.87
N ASN A 42 4.83 -28.93 -1.15
CA ASN A 42 4.21 -29.44 -2.38
C ASN A 42 4.00 -28.40 -3.48
N TYR A 43 4.23 -27.10 -3.22
CA TYR A 43 3.95 -26.05 -4.22
C TYR A 43 4.91 -26.06 -5.42
N GLN A 44 6.03 -26.78 -5.34
CA GLN A 44 7.11 -26.69 -6.33
C GLN A 44 6.87 -27.56 -7.57
N GLU A 45 6.08 -28.62 -7.49
CA GLU A 45 6.18 -29.67 -8.48
C GLU A 45 5.03 -29.76 -9.48
N THR A 46 3.79 -29.50 -9.12
CA THR A 46 2.66 -29.56 -10.05
C THR A 46 1.53 -28.62 -9.66
N LYS A 47 0.93 -27.97 -10.66
CA LYS A 47 -0.30 -27.22 -10.45
C LYS A 47 -1.39 -28.15 -9.93
N ASN A 48 -1.95 -27.83 -8.76
CA ASN A 48 -3.09 -28.55 -8.26
C ASN A 48 -4.32 -28.19 -9.11
N VAL A 49 -4.98 -29.21 -9.62
CA VAL A 49 -6.21 -29.09 -10.43
C VAL A 49 -7.44 -29.63 -9.72
N LYS A 50 -7.30 -30.02 -8.45
CA LYS A 50 -8.42 -30.55 -7.65
C LYS A 50 -9.31 -29.40 -7.19
N ASP A 51 -10.58 -29.42 -7.59
CA ASP A 51 -11.56 -28.46 -7.10
C ASP A 51 -11.91 -28.68 -5.63
N SER A 52 -12.21 -27.59 -4.94
CA SER A 52 -12.58 -27.58 -3.53
C SER A 52 -13.52 -26.40 -3.24
N PRO A 53 -14.47 -26.56 -2.30
CA PRO A 53 -15.30 -25.44 -1.85
C PRO A 53 -14.50 -24.32 -1.19
N LEU A 54 -13.35 -24.64 -0.60
CA LEU A 54 -12.47 -23.70 0.07
C LEU A 54 -11.03 -23.93 -0.36
N GLY A 55 -10.31 -22.86 -0.62
CA GLY A 55 -8.91 -22.92 -0.99
C GLY A 55 -8.24 -21.56 -1.05
N GLY A 56 -6.97 -21.59 -1.38
CA GLY A 56 -6.16 -20.44 -1.67
C GLY A 56 -5.34 -20.64 -2.92
N THR A 57 -4.57 -19.64 -3.28
CA THR A 57 -3.61 -19.70 -4.39
C THR A 57 -2.23 -19.30 -3.90
N ILE A 58 -1.21 -19.85 -4.56
CA ILE A 58 0.18 -19.48 -4.33
C ILE A 58 0.56 -18.42 -5.35
N THR A 59 1.10 -17.29 -4.89
CA THR A 59 1.56 -16.21 -5.77
C THR A 59 2.90 -16.54 -6.41
N GLY A 60 3.26 -15.77 -7.43
CA GLY A 60 4.51 -15.87 -8.15
C GLY A 60 4.37 -16.49 -9.54
N LYS A 61 5.50 -16.80 -10.13
CA LYS A 61 5.59 -17.36 -11.47
C LYS A 61 4.72 -18.60 -11.68
N VAL A 62 4.50 -19.40 -10.63
CA VAL A 62 3.70 -20.64 -10.65
C VAL A 62 2.23 -20.37 -10.98
N SER A 63 1.65 -19.26 -10.53
CA SER A 63 0.27 -18.83 -10.83
C SER A 63 0.22 -17.65 -11.79
N GLY A 64 1.37 -17.03 -12.10
CA GLY A 64 1.42 -15.85 -12.94
C GLY A 64 0.83 -14.59 -12.28
N ILE A 65 0.76 -14.55 -10.94
CA ILE A 65 0.15 -13.44 -10.20
C ILE A 65 0.97 -13.00 -9.01
N ILE A 66 0.71 -11.77 -8.60
CA ILE A 66 1.13 -11.20 -7.32
C ILE A 66 -0.08 -10.72 -6.53
N ALA A 67 0.10 -10.48 -5.25
CA ALA A 67 -0.95 -9.96 -4.39
C ALA A 67 -0.44 -8.86 -3.46
N ILE A 68 -1.26 -7.82 -3.32
CA ILE A 68 -1.10 -6.74 -2.34
C ILE A 68 -2.26 -6.90 -1.36
N ASP A 69 -2.01 -7.42 -0.16
CA ASP A 69 -3.03 -7.58 0.88
C ASP A 69 -2.98 -6.40 1.84
N CYS A 70 -4.05 -5.63 1.87
CA CYS A 70 -4.21 -4.43 2.67
C CYS A 70 -5.15 -4.77 3.83
N ASP A 71 -4.62 -4.82 5.06
CA ASP A 71 -5.36 -5.26 6.24
C ASP A 71 -6.01 -4.11 7.03
N ASN A 72 -5.79 -2.84 6.61
CA ASN A 72 -6.48 -1.69 7.15
C ASN A 72 -6.98 -0.72 6.06
N GLU A 73 -7.91 0.15 6.44
CA GLU A 73 -8.55 1.11 5.55
C GLU A 73 -7.56 2.09 4.91
N ALA A 74 -6.60 2.63 5.67
CA ALA A 74 -5.64 3.60 5.16
C ALA A 74 -4.74 3.00 4.06
N THR A 75 -4.24 1.78 4.26
CA THR A 75 -3.46 1.06 3.25
C THR A 75 -4.32 0.71 2.03
N TRP A 76 -5.55 0.26 2.28
CA TRP A 76 -6.50 -0.05 1.21
C TRP A 76 -6.79 1.16 0.32
N GLN A 77 -7.15 2.30 0.92
CA GLN A 77 -7.43 3.53 0.20
C GLN A 77 -6.19 4.03 -0.58
N LEU A 78 -4.99 3.94 0.02
CA LEU A 78 -3.75 4.29 -0.65
C LEU A 78 -3.57 3.50 -1.95
N PHE A 79 -3.62 2.16 -1.89
CA PHE A 79 -3.40 1.34 -3.08
C PHE A 79 -4.56 1.44 -4.08
N ARG A 80 -5.81 1.59 -3.62
CA ARG A 80 -6.96 1.83 -4.50
C ARG A 80 -6.91 3.19 -5.21
N SER A 81 -6.33 4.21 -4.59
CA SER A 81 -6.15 5.52 -5.24
C SER A 81 -5.12 5.49 -6.36
N LEU A 82 -4.13 4.61 -6.27
CA LEU A 82 -3.12 4.43 -7.33
C LEU A 82 -3.65 3.62 -8.51
N ASP A 83 -4.65 2.79 -8.30
CA ASP A 83 -5.26 1.97 -9.34
C ASP A 83 -6.75 1.74 -9.08
N THR A 84 -7.56 2.72 -9.45
CA THR A 84 -9.03 2.66 -9.32
C THR A 84 -9.65 1.70 -10.33
N TYR A 85 -8.95 1.35 -11.41
CA TYR A 85 -9.46 0.52 -12.50
C TYR A 85 -9.24 -0.98 -12.28
N ASN A 86 -8.40 -1.38 -11.32
CA ASN A 86 -8.25 -2.79 -11.00
C ASN A 86 -9.56 -3.38 -10.46
N GLU A 87 -10.22 -4.20 -11.26
CA GLU A 87 -11.42 -4.93 -10.88
C GLU A 87 -11.11 -6.30 -10.27
N PHE A 88 -9.85 -6.80 -10.40
CA PHE A 88 -9.44 -8.08 -9.82
C PHE A 88 -9.05 -7.93 -8.35
N VAL A 89 -10.07 -7.76 -7.53
CA VAL A 89 -9.94 -7.40 -6.12
C VAL A 89 -10.73 -8.36 -5.24
N PHE A 90 -10.15 -8.77 -4.13
CA PHE A 90 -10.81 -9.53 -3.08
C PHE A 90 -11.07 -8.64 -1.87
N ILE A 91 -12.31 -8.23 -1.68
CA ILE A 91 -12.73 -7.40 -0.54
C ILE A 91 -12.80 -8.26 0.72
N SER A 92 -12.15 -7.85 1.78
CA SER A 92 -12.24 -8.49 3.09
C SER A 92 -13.54 -8.07 3.80
N LYS A 93 -14.33 -9.06 4.23
CA LYS A 93 -15.51 -8.83 5.07
C LYS A 93 -15.04 -8.73 6.53
N GLY A 94 -14.84 -7.53 7.00
CA GLY A 94 -14.52 -7.25 8.40
C GLY A 94 -15.47 -6.21 8.99
N LYS A 95 -15.61 -6.14 10.30
CA LYS A 95 -16.46 -5.16 10.98
C LYS A 95 -16.07 -3.73 10.56
N GLY A 96 -16.77 -3.17 9.56
CA GLY A 96 -16.67 -1.76 9.16
C GLY A 96 -15.33 -1.30 8.58
N LYS A 97 -14.41 -2.21 8.26
CA LYS A 97 -13.10 -1.86 7.68
C LYS A 97 -13.13 -2.08 6.17
N GLU A 98 -12.75 -1.08 5.42
CA GLU A 98 -12.34 -1.25 4.04
C GLU A 98 -10.93 -1.86 4.05
N ALA A 99 -10.84 -3.09 3.58
CA ALA A 99 -9.61 -3.85 3.47
C ALA A 99 -9.77 -4.88 2.35
N GLY A 100 -8.66 -5.34 1.79
CA GLY A 100 -8.74 -6.33 0.72
C GLY A 100 -7.40 -6.60 0.05
N THR A 101 -7.46 -7.46 -0.96
CA THR A 101 -6.30 -7.93 -1.71
C THR A 101 -6.45 -7.51 -3.16
N LEU A 102 -5.49 -6.73 -3.68
CA LEU A 102 -5.39 -6.44 -5.11
C LEU A 102 -4.52 -7.52 -5.76
N ILE A 103 -4.97 -8.02 -6.92
CA ILE A 103 -4.26 -9.03 -7.69
C ILE A 103 -3.78 -8.41 -9.01
N TYR A 104 -2.53 -8.68 -9.36
CA TYR A 104 -1.90 -8.25 -10.61
C TYR A 104 -1.16 -9.40 -11.28
N LYS A 105 -0.84 -9.26 -12.55
CA LYS A 105 0.06 -10.19 -13.25
C LYS A 105 1.45 -10.17 -12.62
N TYR A 106 2.07 -11.34 -12.58
CA TYR A 106 3.46 -11.47 -12.16
C TYR A 106 4.40 -10.83 -13.19
N THR A 107 5.41 -10.11 -12.71
CA THR A 107 6.56 -9.65 -13.50
C THR A 107 7.86 -9.89 -12.73
N GLU A 108 8.98 -10.04 -13.41
CA GLU A 108 10.28 -10.30 -12.79
C GLU A 108 10.92 -9.07 -12.14
N GLU A 109 10.40 -7.87 -12.42
CA GLU A 109 10.89 -6.60 -11.88
C GLU A 109 10.46 -6.32 -10.43
N LEU A 110 9.69 -7.21 -9.84
CA LEU A 110 9.09 -7.03 -8.52
C LEU A 110 10.07 -7.25 -7.38
N PRO A 111 9.93 -6.54 -6.25
CA PRO A 111 10.68 -6.85 -5.04
C PRO A 111 10.29 -8.22 -4.49
N GLN A 112 11.12 -8.76 -3.59
CA GLN A 112 10.75 -9.96 -2.83
C GLN A 112 9.54 -9.70 -1.93
N ASN A 113 8.90 -10.75 -1.41
CA ASN A 113 7.87 -10.62 -0.39
C ASN A 113 8.35 -9.77 0.77
N PHE A 114 7.47 -8.91 1.25
CA PHE A 114 7.69 -8.13 2.47
C PHE A 114 6.37 -7.79 3.13
N THR A 115 6.44 -7.47 4.41
CA THR A 115 5.31 -7.05 5.22
C THR A 115 5.64 -5.73 5.90
N ILE A 116 4.63 -4.91 6.12
CA ILE A 116 4.69 -3.68 6.92
C ILE A 116 3.49 -3.70 7.84
N HIS A 117 3.75 -3.85 9.13
CA HIS A 117 2.75 -3.78 10.20
C HIS A 117 3.15 -2.63 11.13
N GLU A 118 3.13 -1.41 10.60
CA GLU A 118 3.50 -0.20 11.30
C GLU A 118 2.36 0.81 11.25
N ASP A 119 2.45 1.83 12.07
CA ASP A 119 1.50 2.93 12.24
C ASP A 119 0.76 3.35 10.96
N GLY A 120 -0.51 2.97 10.85
CA GLY A 120 -1.39 3.32 9.74
C GLY A 120 -1.13 2.57 8.43
N MET A 121 -0.11 1.70 8.34
CA MET A 121 0.11 0.83 7.20
C MET A 121 0.15 -0.63 7.63
N ASP A 122 -0.79 -1.42 7.11
CA ASP A 122 -0.89 -2.85 7.37
C ASP A 122 -0.97 -3.54 6.00
N LEU A 123 0.21 -4.00 5.53
CA LEU A 123 0.47 -4.43 4.16
C LEU A 123 1.24 -5.73 4.14
N ASP A 124 0.69 -6.71 3.45
CA ASP A 124 1.41 -7.90 3.01
C ASP A 124 1.56 -7.90 1.50
N PHE A 125 2.81 -7.91 1.02
CA PHE A 125 3.12 -8.00 -0.40
C PHE A 125 3.68 -9.38 -0.75
N TYR A 126 2.98 -10.08 -1.62
CA TYR A 126 3.30 -11.44 -2.03
C TYR A 126 3.65 -11.50 -3.51
N THR A 127 4.93 -11.68 -3.83
CA THR A 127 5.41 -11.92 -5.21
C THR A 127 5.63 -13.37 -5.51
N ASN A 128 6.31 -14.10 -4.59
CA ASN A 128 6.62 -15.50 -4.76
C ASN A 128 6.27 -16.28 -3.49
N HIS A 129 5.61 -17.42 -3.68
CA HIS A 129 5.31 -18.34 -2.57
C HIS A 129 4.48 -17.73 -1.43
N GLY A 130 3.79 -16.63 -1.69
CA GLY A 130 2.77 -16.11 -0.80
C GLY A 130 1.49 -16.93 -0.94
N PHE A 131 0.68 -16.96 0.10
CA PHE A 131 -0.60 -17.66 0.10
C PHE A 131 -1.76 -16.68 0.21
N VAL A 132 -2.68 -16.72 -0.74
CA VAL A 132 -3.87 -15.86 -0.77
C VAL A 132 -5.13 -16.71 -0.71
N TYR A 133 -5.99 -16.46 0.28
CA TYR A 133 -7.29 -17.09 0.38
C TYR A 133 -8.21 -16.66 -0.75
N LEU A 134 -8.82 -17.63 -1.45
CA LEU A 134 -9.72 -17.37 -2.57
C LEU A 134 -11.15 -17.10 -2.10
N PRO A 135 -11.83 -16.10 -2.65
CA PRO A 135 -13.24 -15.84 -2.42
C PRO A 135 -14.11 -16.95 -3.02
N THR A 136 -14.77 -17.70 -2.13
CA THR A 136 -15.77 -18.70 -2.48
C THR A 136 -16.97 -18.59 -1.54
N LYS A 137 -18.05 -19.29 -1.80
CA LYS A 137 -19.19 -19.32 -0.85
C LYS A 137 -18.80 -19.87 0.53
N ALA A 138 -17.84 -20.80 0.56
CA ALA A 138 -17.31 -21.36 1.82
C ALA A 138 -16.37 -20.40 2.53
N ASN A 139 -15.71 -19.50 1.81
CA ASN A 139 -14.89 -18.44 2.38
C ASN A 139 -15.75 -17.20 2.66
N LYS A 140 -16.32 -17.13 3.84
CA LYS A 140 -17.18 -16.00 4.23
C LYS A 140 -16.40 -14.71 4.57
N SER A 141 -15.07 -14.79 4.64
CA SER A 141 -14.23 -13.66 5.01
C SER A 141 -13.84 -12.75 3.83
N LYS A 142 -13.92 -13.25 2.59
CA LYS A 142 -13.57 -12.51 1.37
C LYS A 142 -14.64 -12.61 0.29
N VAL A 143 -14.78 -11.56 -0.51
CA VAL A 143 -15.64 -11.53 -1.71
C VAL A 143 -14.87 -10.91 -2.87
N THR A 144 -15.15 -11.35 -4.10
CA THR A 144 -14.66 -10.67 -5.30
C THR A 144 -15.47 -9.40 -5.54
N LEU A 145 -14.81 -8.34 -5.99
CA LEU A 145 -15.49 -7.12 -6.43
C LEU A 145 -16.40 -7.44 -7.64
N LYS A 146 -15.88 -8.21 -8.59
CA LYS A 146 -16.61 -8.69 -9.78
C LYS A 146 -16.41 -10.21 -9.89
N ALA A 147 -17.49 -10.97 -9.92
CA ALA A 147 -17.41 -12.43 -9.73
C ALA A 147 -17.72 -13.22 -10.99
N ASP A 148 -18.47 -12.70 -11.94
CA ASP A 148 -18.93 -13.45 -13.11
C ASP A 148 -19.20 -12.52 -14.31
N PRO A 149 -18.42 -12.65 -15.36
CA PRO A 149 -17.14 -13.39 -15.42
C PRO A 149 -16.09 -12.75 -14.51
N LEU A 150 -15.08 -13.52 -14.10
CA LEU A 150 -13.90 -12.94 -13.45
C LEU A 150 -13.26 -11.92 -14.42
N PRO A 151 -12.84 -10.73 -13.92
CA PRO A 151 -12.18 -9.74 -14.76
C PRO A 151 -10.84 -10.24 -15.27
N GLU A 152 -10.29 -9.55 -16.26
CA GLU A 152 -8.90 -9.79 -16.66
C GLU A 152 -7.96 -9.33 -15.53
N ILE A 153 -6.88 -10.10 -15.31
CA ILE A 153 -5.85 -9.73 -14.35
C ILE A 153 -5.03 -8.59 -14.96
N PRO A 154 -5.00 -7.40 -14.33
CA PRO A 154 -4.26 -6.27 -14.90
C PRO A 154 -2.74 -6.41 -14.68
N GLU A 155 -1.97 -5.71 -15.51
CA GLU A 155 -0.58 -5.38 -15.20
C GLU A 155 -0.53 -4.45 -14.00
N ILE A 156 0.56 -4.52 -13.22
CA ILE A 156 0.75 -3.58 -12.11
C ILE A 156 1.09 -2.19 -12.67
N PRO A 157 0.38 -1.11 -12.26
CA PRO A 157 0.72 0.24 -12.69
C PRO A 157 2.12 0.64 -12.24
N ALA A 158 2.83 1.41 -13.06
CA ALA A 158 4.17 1.88 -12.76
C ALA A 158 4.24 2.65 -11.42
N THR A 159 3.20 3.42 -11.10
CA THR A 159 3.06 4.15 -9.83
C THR A 159 2.98 3.21 -8.62
N THR A 160 2.17 2.15 -8.73
CA THR A 160 2.04 1.11 -7.69
C THR A 160 3.35 0.35 -7.52
N LEU A 161 4.00 -0.03 -8.62
CA LEU A 161 5.31 -0.70 -8.59
C LEU A 161 6.38 0.17 -7.93
N ALA A 162 6.45 1.46 -8.28
CA ALA A 162 7.40 2.40 -7.69
C ALA A 162 7.19 2.55 -6.18
N LEU A 163 5.94 2.62 -5.71
CA LEU A 163 5.62 2.64 -4.29
C LEU A 163 6.09 1.36 -3.59
N LEU A 164 5.78 0.18 -4.14
CA LEU A 164 6.21 -1.10 -3.57
C LEU A 164 7.73 -1.23 -3.47
N LEU A 165 8.46 -0.82 -4.50
CA LEU A 165 9.93 -0.81 -4.49
C LEU A 165 10.48 0.12 -3.40
N ARG A 166 9.86 1.27 -3.19
CA ARG A 166 10.24 2.20 -2.11
C ARG A 166 9.96 1.60 -0.74
N LEU A 167 8.78 1.03 -0.54
CA LEU A 167 8.40 0.38 0.72
C LEU A 167 9.35 -0.79 1.04
N TYR A 168 9.65 -1.63 0.05
CA TYR A 168 10.62 -2.72 0.19
C TYR A 168 12.00 -2.23 0.63
N LYS A 169 12.52 -1.17 -0.01
CA LYS A 169 13.81 -0.58 0.38
C LYS A 169 13.78 -0.05 1.81
N SER A 170 12.68 0.55 2.25
CA SER A 170 12.55 1.05 3.62
C SER A 170 12.57 -0.08 4.65
N THR A 171 12.02 -1.26 4.35
CA THR A 171 12.08 -2.43 5.24
C THR A 171 13.49 -3.01 5.36
N LYS A 172 14.31 -2.91 4.31
CA LYS A 172 15.70 -3.42 4.31
C LYS A 172 16.67 -2.48 5.01
N GLN A 173 16.44 -1.18 4.98
CA GLN A 173 17.30 -0.19 5.63
C GLN A 173 17.24 -0.22 7.17
N ILE A 174 16.21 -0.83 7.76
CA ILE A 174 16.11 -1.01 9.22
C ILE A 174 17.16 -2.02 9.74
N THR A 175 17.76 -2.83 8.87
CA THR A 175 18.74 -3.86 9.24
C THR A 175 20.21 -3.46 9.04
N VAL A 176 20.49 -2.25 8.57
CA VAL A 176 21.87 -1.78 8.29
C VAL A 176 22.17 -0.51 9.08
N ASP A 177 22.99 -0.69 10.09
CA ASP A 177 23.83 0.25 10.86
C ASP A 177 23.48 1.78 10.86
N GLU A 178 23.34 2.28 12.09
CA GLU A 178 23.19 3.71 12.44
C GLU A 178 24.39 4.60 12.08
N SER A 179 25.38 4.14 11.31
CA SER A 179 26.66 4.82 11.10
C SER A 179 26.92 5.46 9.74
N SER A 180 25.98 5.47 8.79
CA SER A 180 26.24 6.09 7.48
C SER A 180 25.29 7.27 7.18
N THR A 181 25.75 8.47 7.49
CA THR A 181 25.18 9.79 7.11
C THR A 181 25.37 10.15 5.63
N GLN A 182 25.46 9.17 4.72
CA GLN A 182 25.64 9.44 3.29
C GLN A 182 24.79 8.47 2.47
N ASN A 183 23.55 8.82 2.17
CA ASN A 183 22.88 8.37 0.95
C ASN A 183 21.60 9.18 0.68
N THR A 184 21.78 10.44 0.31
CA THR A 184 20.71 11.33 -0.17
C THR A 184 20.29 11.07 -1.63
N ASN A 185 20.86 10.08 -2.32
CA ASN A 185 20.61 9.82 -3.75
C ASN A 185 19.60 8.70 -4.06
N LEU A 186 18.74 8.31 -3.11
CA LEU A 186 17.81 7.18 -3.29
C LEU A 186 16.36 7.58 -3.62
N PHE A 187 16.09 8.85 -3.90
CA PHE A 187 14.72 9.35 -4.07
C PHE A 187 14.44 9.95 -5.45
N THR A 188 14.67 9.21 -6.50
CA THR A 188 14.06 9.51 -7.80
C THR A 188 12.85 8.60 -8.02
N ALA A 189 11.88 8.65 -7.13
CA ALA A 189 10.62 7.96 -7.34
C ALA A 189 9.60 8.94 -7.92
N ASN A 190 9.25 8.76 -9.19
CA ASN A 190 8.29 9.60 -9.91
C ASN A 190 6.87 9.07 -9.72
N PHE A 191 6.31 9.11 -8.50
CA PHE A 191 4.99 8.51 -8.25
C PHE A 191 4.06 9.33 -7.34
N LEU A 192 4.55 10.40 -6.72
CA LEU A 192 3.71 11.16 -5.78
C LEU A 192 2.65 12.02 -6.46
N ALA A 193 2.84 12.39 -7.73
CA ALA A 193 1.90 13.28 -8.41
C ALA A 193 0.43 12.84 -8.33
N PRO A 194 0.05 11.58 -8.62
CA PRO A 194 -1.35 11.17 -8.54
C PRO A 194 -1.95 11.31 -7.13
N LEU A 195 -1.16 11.00 -6.09
CA LEU A 195 -1.59 11.13 -4.70
C LEU A 195 -1.72 12.59 -4.28
N VAL A 196 -0.76 13.42 -4.69
CA VAL A 196 -0.76 14.85 -4.40
C VAL A 196 -1.90 15.55 -5.16
N GLU A 197 -2.16 15.20 -6.42
CA GLU A 197 -3.31 15.70 -7.18
C GLU A 197 -4.63 15.34 -6.50
N GLN A 198 -4.80 14.09 -6.09
CA GLN A 198 -6.00 13.65 -5.39
C GLN A 198 -6.20 14.43 -4.08
N PHE A 199 -5.12 14.65 -3.32
CA PHE A 199 -5.13 15.40 -2.07
C PHE A 199 -5.55 16.87 -2.31
N VAL A 200 -4.92 17.56 -3.26
CA VAL A 200 -5.18 18.96 -3.55
C VAL A 200 -6.56 19.16 -4.20
N ARG A 201 -6.92 18.35 -5.21
CA ARG A 201 -8.17 18.48 -5.95
C ARG A 201 -9.38 17.93 -5.20
N GLY A 202 -9.17 16.90 -4.39
CA GLY A 202 -10.23 16.29 -3.60
C GLY A 202 -10.75 17.19 -2.48
N ARG A 203 -9.99 18.24 -2.13
CA ARG A 203 -10.25 19.15 -1.01
C ARG A 203 -10.78 18.40 0.22
N GLY A 204 -10.29 17.19 0.39
CA GLY A 204 -10.54 16.37 1.57
C GLY A 204 -9.63 16.84 2.70
N ASP A 205 -10.14 16.82 3.91
CA ASP A 205 -9.49 17.42 5.05
C ASP A 205 -8.11 16.82 5.35
N TYR A 206 -7.90 15.55 5.05
CA TYR A 206 -6.65 14.86 5.36
C TYR A 206 -6.56 13.53 4.61
N MET A 207 -5.38 13.22 4.05
CA MET A 207 -5.11 11.97 3.33
C MET A 207 -4.02 11.16 4.04
N PRO A 208 -4.38 10.29 5.00
CA PRO A 208 -3.43 9.55 5.84
C PRO A 208 -2.35 8.82 5.06
N GLY A 209 -2.71 8.16 3.95
CA GLY A 209 -1.77 7.42 3.10
C GLY A 209 -0.68 8.30 2.51
N LEU A 210 -1.02 9.51 2.02
CA LEU A 210 -0.04 10.47 1.53
C LEU A 210 0.87 10.96 2.67
N PHE A 211 0.27 11.36 3.80
CA PHE A 211 1.03 11.89 4.94
C PHE A 211 2.00 10.87 5.51
N ARG A 212 1.67 9.59 5.51
CA ARG A 212 2.60 8.55 5.90
C ARG A 212 3.86 8.51 5.00
N ILE A 213 3.71 8.77 3.71
CA ILE A 213 4.82 8.77 2.75
C ILE A 213 5.67 10.04 2.89
N ILE A 214 5.02 11.20 3.01
CA ILE A 214 5.70 12.50 3.02
C ILE A 214 6.14 12.97 4.40
N THR A 215 5.59 12.42 5.50
CA THR A 215 6.01 12.76 6.85
C THR A 215 7.37 12.13 7.18
N PRO A 216 8.37 12.91 7.58
CA PRO A 216 9.70 12.40 7.92
C PRO A 216 9.68 11.42 9.09
N LYS A 217 10.57 10.40 9.05
CA LYS A 217 10.67 9.34 10.07
C LYS A 217 10.74 9.90 11.49
N ARG A 218 11.52 10.97 11.72
CA ARG A 218 11.66 11.57 13.05
C ARG A 218 10.33 12.05 13.65
N PHE A 219 9.41 12.59 12.83
CA PHE A 219 8.08 13.02 13.29
C PHE A 219 7.15 11.82 13.49
N ARG A 220 7.27 10.80 12.64
CA ARG A 220 6.51 9.55 12.81
C ARG A 220 6.89 8.79 14.08
N GLN A 221 8.16 8.86 14.51
CA GLN A 221 8.62 8.21 15.73
C GLN A 221 8.24 8.99 17.01
N GLN A 222 8.06 10.30 16.90
CA GLN A 222 7.59 11.12 18.01
C GLN A 222 6.08 11.02 18.23
N ALA A 223 5.34 10.71 17.19
CA ALA A 223 3.93 10.36 17.33
C ALA A 223 3.84 9.05 18.14
N GLN A 224 3.53 9.12 19.43
CA GLN A 224 3.45 8.00 20.38
C GLN A 224 2.31 7.02 20.05
N TYR A 225 1.74 7.03 18.82
CA TYR A 225 0.47 6.42 18.52
C TYR A 225 0.45 5.67 17.19
N VAL A 226 -0.28 4.60 17.20
CA VAL A 226 -0.42 3.54 16.22
C VAL A 226 -1.38 3.92 15.07
N ASP A 227 -1.98 5.11 15.08
CA ASP A 227 -3.03 5.51 14.14
C ASP A 227 -2.54 6.59 13.16
N SER A 228 -2.91 6.44 11.89
CA SER A 228 -2.59 7.39 10.81
C SER A 228 -3.16 8.81 11.04
N ALA A 229 -4.20 8.95 11.86
CA ALA A 229 -4.71 10.24 12.30
C ALA A 229 -3.65 11.09 13.03
N HIS A 230 -2.68 10.45 13.66
CA HIS A 230 -1.59 11.13 14.38
C HIS A 230 -0.49 11.71 13.48
N LEU A 231 -0.53 11.42 12.18
CA LEU A 231 0.35 12.07 11.20
C LEU A 231 -0.22 13.40 10.70
N HIS A 232 -1.38 13.82 11.19
CA HIS A 232 -1.96 15.12 10.88
C HIS A 232 -1.02 16.25 11.34
N PRO A 233 -0.86 17.32 10.55
CA PRO A 233 0.02 18.45 10.89
C PRO A 233 -0.22 19.07 12.28
N ASP A 234 -1.46 19.03 12.80
CA ASP A 234 -1.78 19.51 14.16
C ASP A 234 -1.05 18.74 15.28
N ASN A 235 -0.59 17.52 15.00
CA ASN A 235 0.16 16.71 15.96
C ASN A 235 1.68 16.96 15.91
N VAL A 236 2.13 17.86 15.04
CA VAL A 236 3.54 18.29 15.01
C VAL A 236 3.81 19.10 16.28
N PRO A 237 4.89 18.79 17.04
CA PRO A 237 5.20 19.51 18.27
C PRO A 237 5.29 21.02 18.05
N GLU A 238 4.86 21.79 19.05
CA GLU A 238 4.96 23.25 19.02
C GLU A 238 6.41 23.70 18.77
N GLY A 239 6.61 24.60 17.83
CA GLY A 239 7.92 25.08 17.38
C GLY A 239 8.55 24.27 16.24
N ASP A 240 8.09 23.06 15.95
CA ASP A 240 8.63 22.20 14.90
C ASP A 240 7.97 22.37 13.53
N GLY A 241 6.90 23.15 13.40
CA GLY A 241 6.12 23.29 12.18
C GLY A 241 6.95 23.69 10.95
N SER A 242 7.86 24.65 11.08
CA SER A 242 8.73 25.06 9.96
C SER A 242 9.70 23.96 9.54
N THR A 243 10.21 23.18 10.49
CA THR A 243 11.10 22.06 10.25
C THR A 243 10.36 20.88 9.60
N TYR A 244 9.13 20.65 10.02
CA TYR A 244 8.24 19.67 9.39
C TYR A 244 7.96 20.05 7.94
N LEU A 245 7.47 21.28 7.68
CA LEU A 245 7.19 21.78 6.33
C LEU A 245 8.41 21.74 5.43
N SER A 246 9.60 22.14 5.92
CA SER A 246 10.85 22.04 5.15
C SER A 246 11.18 20.60 4.75
N SER A 247 10.92 19.65 5.63
CA SER A 247 11.22 18.24 5.39
C SER A 247 10.23 17.60 4.43
N VAL A 248 8.94 17.90 4.57
CA VAL A 248 7.87 17.47 3.63
C VAL A 248 8.14 18.09 2.26
N SER A 249 8.45 19.37 2.21
CA SER A 249 8.83 20.09 1.01
C SER A 249 9.99 19.42 0.26
N ALA A 250 11.03 19.02 0.96
CA ALA A 250 12.17 18.31 0.35
C ALA A 250 11.75 16.97 -0.27
N ILE A 251 10.84 16.25 0.34
CA ILE A 251 10.32 14.97 -0.18
C ILE A 251 9.50 15.21 -1.46
N LEU A 252 8.57 16.16 -1.43
CA LEU A 252 7.72 16.47 -2.59
C LEU A 252 8.53 17.06 -3.75
N ALA A 253 9.50 17.94 -3.46
CA ALA A 253 10.33 18.53 -4.49
C ALA A 253 11.29 17.53 -5.14
N ALA A 254 11.73 16.51 -4.42
CA ALA A 254 12.61 15.45 -4.95
C ALA A 254 11.87 14.48 -5.88
N ASP A 255 10.55 14.42 -5.84
CA ASP A 255 9.76 13.58 -6.74
C ASP A 255 9.54 14.31 -8.08
N LEU A 256 10.13 13.78 -9.16
CA LEU A 256 10.10 14.40 -10.48
C LEU A 256 8.70 14.34 -11.15
N SER A 257 7.79 13.48 -10.66
CA SER A 257 6.41 13.45 -11.15
C SER A 257 5.59 14.64 -10.65
N VAL A 258 5.94 15.21 -9.51
CA VAL A 258 5.25 16.37 -8.93
C VAL A 258 5.71 17.63 -9.66
N SER A 259 4.83 18.24 -10.47
CA SER A 259 5.14 19.50 -11.14
C SER A 259 5.40 20.63 -10.13
N GLN A 260 6.04 21.70 -10.57
CA GLN A 260 6.26 22.86 -9.70
C GLN A 260 4.94 23.48 -9.21
N GLU A 261 3.95 23.52 -10.07
CA GLU A 261 2.61 24.04 -9.78
C GLU A 261 1.92 23.18 -8.71
N LEU A 262 1.88 21.86 -8.95
CA LEU A 262 1.30 20.90 -8.00
C LEU A 262 2.04 20.89 -6.65
N TYR A 263 3.35 21.02 -6.67
CA TYR A 263 4.17 21.16 -5.46
C TYR A 263 3.76 22.41 -4.65
N THR A 264 3.63 23.55 -5.32
CA THR A 264 3.26 24.81 -4.65
C THR A 264 1.86 24.72 -4.04
N GLU A 265 0.88 24.22 -4.79
CA GLU A 265 -0.48 23.99 -4.29
C GLU A 265 -0.52 23.06 -3.09
N ALA A 266 0.23 21.94 -3.16
CA ALA A 266 0.29 20.97 -2.08
C ALA A 266 0.88 21.55 -0.80
N MET A 267 1.98 22.31 -0.91
CA MET A 267 2.64 22.90 0.24
C MET A 267 1.79 23.97 0.93
N VAL A 268 1.06 24.79 0.15
CA VAL A 268 0.09 25.75 0.70
C VAL A 268 -1.01 24.99 1.44
N TYR A 269 -1.57 23.95 0.82
CA TYR A 269 -2.64 23.17 1.42
C TYR A 269 -2.20 22.42 2.68
N ILE A 270 -0.98 21.85 2.71
CA ILE A 270 -0.41 21.22 3.91
C ILE A 270 -0.20 22.25 5.02
N ASN A 271 0.24 23.45 4.68
CA ASN A 271 0.38 24.54 5.65
C ASN A 271 -0.96 24.92 6.28
N ASP A 272 -2.03 24.96 5.49
CA ASP A 272 -3.38 25.29 5.95
C ASP A 272 -4.01 24.22 6.86
N LEU A 273 -3.44 23.00 6.92
CA LEU A 273 -3.86 21.95 7.85
C LEU A 273 -3.35 22.14 9.27
N PHE A 274 -2.40 23.06 9.52
CA PHE A 274 -1.96 23.37 10.86
C PHE A 274 -3.01 24.25 11.58
N GLU A 275 -3.21 24.05 12.87
CA GLU A 275 -4.04 24.93 13.71
C GLU A 275 -3.56 26.39 13.63
N SER A 276 -2.23 26.58 13.54
CA SER A 276 -1.57 27.88 13.35
C SER A 276 -0.69 27.84 12.11
N PRO A 277 -1.24 28.05 10.90
CA PRO A 277 -0.47 27.99 9.67
C PRO A 277 0.60 29.08 9.60
N MET A 278 1.71 28.79 8.96
CA MET A 278 2.75 29.77 8.66
C MET A 278 2.19 30.84 7.72
N ALA A 279 2.49 32.11 7.99
CA ALA A 279 2.09 33.21 7.11
C ALA A 279 2.65 33.02 5.68
N GLN A 280 1.88 33.37 4.66
CA GLN A 280 2.19 33.08 3.26
C GLN A 280 3.55 33.62 2.81
N ASP A 281 3.88 34.86 3.17
CA ASP A 281 5.17 35.51 2.85
C ASP A 281 6.38 34.75 3.44
N ARG A 282 6.20 34.18 4.63
CA ARG A 282 7.21 33.35 5.28
C ARG A 282 7.27 31.95 4.63
N LEU A 283 6.13 31.36 4.29
CA LEU A 283 6.06 30.08 3.57
C LEU A 283 6.79 30.21 2.23
N ASP A 284 6.52 31.28 1.48
CA ASP A 284 7.14 31.56 0.19
C ASP A 284 8.66 31.71 0.32
N SER A 285 9.12 32.54 1.25
CA SER A 285 10.55 32.88 1.37
C SER A 285 11.35 31.72 1.96
N THR A 286 10.79 30.96 2.89
CA THR A 286 11.53 29.96 3.68
C THR A 286 11.43 28.56 3.09
N ILE A 287 10.30 28.22 2.49
CA ILE A 287 9.97 26.84 2.03
C ILE A 287 9.89 26.75 0.50
N LEU A 288 9.00 27.56 -0.11
CA LEU A 288 8.67 27.39 -1.53
C LEU A 288 9.81 27.83 -2.45
N ASN A 289 10.24 29.07 -2.35
CA ASN A 289 11.26 29.62 -3.27
C ASN A 289 12.60 28.87 -3.25
N PRO A 290 13.16 28.46 -2.10
CA PRO A 290 14.39 27.67 -2.09
C PRO A 290 14.27 26.34 -2.81
N MET A 291 13.11 25.67 -2.75
CA MET A 291 12.90 24.36 -3.38
C MET A 291 12.54 24.47 -4.86
N ILE A 292 11.76 25.49 -5.23
CA ILE A 292 11.46 25.80 -6.65
C ILE A 292 12.76 26.05 -7.41
N ASN A 293 13.67 26.85 -6.87
CA ASN A 293 14.96 27.13 -7.46
C ASN A 293 15.83 25.87 -7.62
N LYS A 294 15.81 24.96 -6.63
CA LYS A 294 16.50 23.67 -6.74
C LYS A 294 15.89 22.76 -7.81
N LYS A 295 14.57 22.73 -7.91
CA LYS A 295 13.86 21.89 -8.88
C LYS A 295 14.07 22.40 -10.32
N ALA A 296 14.21 23.70 -10.53
CA ALA A 296 14.49 24.29 -11.83
C ALA A 296 15.94 24.06 -12.33
N THR A 297 16.85 23.64 -11.44
CA THR A 297 18.26 23.39 -11.75
C THR A 297 18.63 21.91 -11.81
N ALA A 298 17.69 21.00 -11.51
CA ALA A 298 17.84 19.54 -11.54
C ALA A 298 17.27 18.96 -12.85
#